data_bc0194ed24c25be37a37cc11de907aeb
#
_entry.id   bc0194ed24c25be37a37cc11de907aeb
#
_cell.length_a   1.000
_cell.length_b   1.000
_cell.length_c   1.000
_cell.angle_alpha   90.00
_cell.angle_beta   90.00
_cell.angle_gamma   90.00
#
_symmetry.space_group_name_H-M   'P 1'
#
loop_
_entity.id
_entity.type
_entity.pdbx_description
1 polymer ?
#
loop_
_entity_poly.entity_id
_entity_poly.type
_entity_poly.pdbx_seq_one_letter_code
_entity_poly.pdbx_strand_id
1 'polypeptide(L)'
;MTDQTPEINYNQPGDTDLPNDQTEPHASATSATAVDKNAYDETQIQVLEGLEAVRKRPGMYIGSTDFRGLHHCVYEIVDNAIDEALAGYCTDINVFLHKDGSCEVRDNGRGFPVGIHPKLGRPAVEVCLTVLHAGGKFGGEGYKVSGGLHGVGASVVNALSRHMKVTVYQDGNIYQQEYARGKVLYDLKVIGTTDRTGTTVQFWPDARGEDNPDGVFETGDFQFNILKARLREMAFLNKGVRITLTDERVEPPIERIYHYEGGIIEFVRYLNKNKEVLFPDPIYMEGVIKGTTVEVALQYNDTYQENIYTFANNIHTPEGGTHLTGFSSALTRSINEYGRQFGFLKASDANFRKSPEDDLINMQTG
;
A
#
# COMPACT_ATOMS: atom_id res chain seq x y z
N MET A 1 -53.30 5.49 17.18
CA MET A 1 -53.64 4.87 15.88
C MET A 1 -52.49 4.00 15.50
N THR A 2 -52.71 2.75 15.54
CA THR A 2 -51.84 1.60 15.58
C THR A 2 -51.21 1.31 14.21
N ASP A 3 -49.92 1.15 14.25
CA ASP A 3 -49.08 0.60 13.21
C ASP A 3 -49.20 -0.93 13.19
N GLN A 4 -49.42 -1.56 12.05
CA GLN A 4 -49.36 -3.01 11.86
C GLN A 4 -48.54 -3.37 10.65
N THR A 5 -47.36 -3.88 10.89
CA THR A 5 -46.55 -4.66 9.96
C THR A 5 -47.05 -6.12 9.91
N PRO A 6 -47.12 -6.79 8.77
CA PRO A 6 -47.45 -8.22 8.68
C PRO A 6 -46.20 -9.11 8.77
N GLU A 7 -46.26 -10.05 9.69
CA GLU A 7 -45.35 -11.18 9.82
C GLU A 7 -45.66 -12.25 8.76
N ILE A 8 -44.61 -12.80 8.16
CA ILE A 8 -44.67 -13.97 7.28
C ILE A 8 -44.36 -15.22 8.11
N ASN A 9 -45.37 -16.12 8.22
CA ASN A 9 -45.29 -17.34 9.00
C ASN A 9 -45.00 -18.54 8.07
N TYR A 10 -43.91 -19.27 8.37
CA TYR A 10 -43.61 -20.59 7.79
C TYR A 10 -44.13 -21.69 8.75
N ASN A 11 -45.07 -22.53 8.31
CA ASN A 11 -45.20 -23.95 8.71
C ASN A 11 -46.47 -24.57 8.13
N GLN A 12 -46.37 -25.61 7.44
CA GLN A 12 -46.39 -27.07 7.61
C GLN A 12 -47.26 -27.79 6.55
N PRO A 13 -47.15 -29.12 6.40
CA PRO A 13 -47.44 -29.81 5.15
C PRO A 13 -48.80 -30.53 5.21
N GLY A 14 -49.33 -30.86 4.05
CA GLY A 14 -50.58 -31.67 3.93
C GLY A 14 -50.37 -32.85 2.96
N ASP A 15 -50.52 -34.03 3.54
CA ASP A 15 -50.68 -35.33 2.84
C ASP A 15 -51.89 -35.34 1.92
N THR A 16 -51.82 -36.05 0.83
CA THR A 16 -52.81 -37.08 0.42
C THR A 16 -52.40 -37.89 -0.83
N ASP A 17 -52.39 -39.21 -0.61
CA ASP A 17 -52.91 -40.33 -1.42
C ASP A 17 -52.28 -40.65 -2.81
N LEU A 18 -51.70 -41.87 -2.78
CA LEU A 18 -51.41 -42.75 -3.93
C LEU A 18 -52.70 -43.41 -4.49
N PRO A 19 -52.66 -43.88 -5.73
CA PRO A 19 -52.86 -45.28 -5.92
C PRO A 19 -51.80 -46.00 -6.77
N ASN A 20 -51.60 -47.21 -6.33
CA ASN A 20 -50.83 -48.32 -6.88
C ASN A 20 -51.35 -48.78 -8.21
N ASP A 21 -50.55 -49.05 -9.25
CA ASP A 21 -50.74 -50.13 -10.17
C ASP A 21 -49.45 -50.74 -10.75
N GLN A 22 -49.40 -52.04 -10.80
CA GLN A 22 -48.26 -52.87 -11.15
C GLN A 22 -48.25 -53.09 -12.67
N THR A 23 -47.09 -53.13 -13.30
CA THR A 23 -46.69 -54.10 -14.34
C THR A 23 -45.19 -54.02 -14.63
N GLU A 24 -44.51 -55.15 -14.53
CA GLU A 24 -43.14 -55.44 -14.96
C GLU A 24 -43.07 -55.72 -16.49
N PRO A 25 -41.86 -56.10 -17.00
CA PRO A 25 -40.63 -55.30 -17.24
C PRO A 25 -40.30 -55.32 -18.77
N HIS A 26 -39.57 -54.30 -19.22
CA HIS A 26 -38.82 -54.44 -20.49
C HIS A 26 -37.40 -53.87 -20.31
N ALA A 27 -36.47 -54.78 -20.53
CA ALA A 27 -35.04 -54.46 -20.66
C ALA A 27 -34.80 -53.56 -21.89
N SER A 28 -33.95 -52.59 -21.76
CA SER A 28 -32.70 -52.42 -22.50
C SER A 28 -32.28 -50.95 -22.64
N ALA A 29 -30.99 -50.80 -22.80
CA ALA A 29 -30.24 -49.64 -23.25
C ALA A 29 -29.77 -48.72 -22.15
N THR A 30 -28.61 -49.03 -21.64
CA THR A 30 -27.61 -48.09 -21.15
C THR A 30 -27.41 -46.92 -22.15
N SER A 31 -28.14 -45.86 -21.96
CA SER A 31 -27.71 -44.56 -22.51
C SER A 31 -26.70 -43.99 -21.55
N ALA A 32 -25.45 -43.99 -21.96
CA ALA A 32 -24.42 -43.15 -21.30
C ALA A 32 -24.95 -41.73 -21.34
N THR A 33 -25.37 -41.22 -20.19
CA THR A 33 -25.65 -39.80 -20.00
C THR A 33 -24.39 -39.05 -20.36
N ALA A 34 -24.43 -38.30 -21.46
CA ALA A 34 -23.41 -37.34 -21.80
C ALA A 34 -23.30 -36.38 -20.61
N VAL A 35 -22.18 -36.45 -19.92
CA VAL A 35 -21.84 -35.49 -18.88
C VAL A 35 -21.85 -34.13 -19.55
N ASP A 36 -22.79 -33.28 -19.15
CA ASP A 36 -22.87 -31.90 -19.62
C ASP A 36 -21.58 -31.19 -19.19
N LYS A 37 -20.68 -30.97 -20.16
CA LYS A 37 -19.39 -30.34 -19.94
C LYS A 37 -19.50 -28.88 -19.46
N ASN A 38 -20.71 -28.36 -19.32
CA ASN A 38 -21.03 -27.03 -18.85
C ASN A 38 -21.68 -26.98 -17.45
N ALA A 39 -21.85 -28.09 -16.76
CA ALA A 39 -22.37 -28.10 -15.41
C ALA A 39 -21.31 -27.47 -14.46
N TYR A 40 -21.65 -26.32 -13.85
CA TYR A 40 -20.85 -25.74 -12.77
C TYR A 40 -21.03 -26.61 -11.53
N ASP A 41 -20.01 -27.35 -11.15
CA ASP A 41 -19.99 -28.22 -9.98
C ASP A 41 -18.81 -27.93 -9.05
N GLU A 42 -18.75 -28.62 -7.92
CA GLU A 42 -17.72 -28.46 -6.90
C GLU A 42 -16.29 -28.73 -7.43
N THR A 43 -16.14 -29.48 -8.52
CA THR A 43 -14.82 -29.80 -9.11
C THR A 43 -14.22 -28.59 -9.84
N GLN A 44 -15.05 -27.60 -10.20
CA GLN A 44 -14.62 -26.37 -10.85
C GLN A 44 -14.18 -25.27 -9.85
N ILE A 45 -14.42 -25.50 -8.56
CA ILE A 45 -13.98 -24.60 -7.50
C ILE A 45 -12.47 -24.80 -7.27
N GLN A 46 -11.66 -23.84 -7.76
CA GLN A 46 -10.22 -23.84 -7.54
C GLN A 46 -9.89 -23.08 -6.25
N VAL A 47 -9.26 -23.77 -5.30
CA VAL A 47 -8.67 -23.14 -4.12
C VAL A 47 -7.24 -22.73 -4.47
N LEU A 48 -6.96 -21.43 -4.41
CA LEU A 48 -5.63 -20.87 -4.61
C LEU A 48 -5.02 -20.57 -3.25
N GLU A 49 -3.85 -21.10 -3.00
CA GLU A 49 -3.15 -20.89 -1.73
C GLU A 49 -1.87 -20.06 -1.91
N GLY A 50 -1.55 -19.27 -0.88
CA GLY A 50 -0.29 -18.54 -0.78
C GLY A 50 -0.02 -17.58 -1.95
N LEU A 51 1.24 -17.55 -2.40
CA LEU A 51 1.70 -16.62 -3.43
C LEU A 51 1.20 -16.97 -4.85
N GLU A 52 0.68 -18.17 -5.07
CA GLU A 52 0.06 -18.53 -6.35
C GLU A 52 -1.22 -17.72 -6.60
N ALA A 53 -1.99 -17.46 -5.54
CA ALA A 53 -3.17 -16.60 -5.62
C ALA A 53 -2.81 -15.17 -6.08
N VAL A 54 -1.69 -14.64 -5.61
CA VAL A 54 -1.17 -13.32 -6.03
C VAL A 54 -0.88 -13.30 -7.52
N ARG A 55 -0.19 -14.31 -8.03
CA ARG A 55 0.17 -14.40 -9.46
C ARG A 55 -1.04 -14.55 -10.37
N LYS A 56 -2.08 -15.29 -9.93
CA LYS A 56 -3.31 -15.47 -10.71
C LYS A 56 -4.24 -14.26 -10.68
N ARG A 57 -4.21 -13.46 -9.62
CA ARG A 57 -5.05 -12.28 -9.42
C ARG A 57 -4.26 -11.07 -8.93
N PRO A 58 -3.21 -10.62 -9.66
CA PRO A 58 -2.30 -9.57 -9.19
C PRO A 58 -3.03 -8.25 -8.93
N GLY A 59 -4.04 -7.90 -9.73
CA GLY A 59 -4.83 -6.68 -9.56
C GLY A 59 -5.51 -6.53 -8.18
N MET A 60 -5.77 -7.64 -7.48
CA MET A 60 -6.32 -7.58 -6.10
C MET A 60 -5.30 -7.08 -5.08
N TYR A 61 -4.00 -7.15 -5.37
CA TYR A 61 -2.91 -6.79 -4.45
C TYR A 61 -2.19 -5.50 -4.85
N ILE A 62 -2.05 -5.23 -6.15
CA ILE A 62 -1.31 -4.08 -6.68
C ILE A 62 -2.18 -3.15 -7.55
N GLY A 63 -3.50 -3.36 -7.58
CA GLY A 63 -4.47 -2.54 -8.29
C GLY A 63 -4.53 -2.80 -9.81
N SER A 64 -3.41 -2.93 -10.49
CA SER A 64 -3.32 -3.20 -11.94
C SER A 64 -2.04 -3.95 -12.31
N THR A 65 -1.95 -4.41 -13.55
CA THR A 65 -0.72 -5.03 -14.12
C THR A 65 0.01 -4.11 -15.10
N ASP A 66 -0.48 -2.90 -15.28
CA ASP A 66 0.18 -1.87 -16.07
C ASP A 66 1.33 -1.20 -15.28
N PHE A 67 1.85 -0.09 -15.80
CA PHE A 67 2.92 0.68 -15.13
C PHE A 67 2.56 1.11 -13.71
N ARG A 68 1.28 1.32 -13.36
CA ARG A 68 0.86 1.73 -12.00
C ARG A 68 1.10 0.63 -10.99
N GLY A 69 0.69 -0.61 -11.33
CA GLY A 69 0.98 -1.77 -10.47
C GLY A 69 2.47 -2.07 -10.37
N LEU A 70 3.23 -1.86 -11.46
CA LEU A 70 4.68 -1.99 -11.45
C LEU A 70 5.34 -1.02 -10.45
N HIS A 71 4.95 0.27 -10.48
CA HIS A 71 5.47 1.26 -9.53
C HIS A 71 4.98 1.00 -8.11
N HIS A 72 3.78 0.44 -7.93
CA HIS A 72 3.29 0.04 -6.61
C HIS A 72 4.23 -0.97 -5.94
N CYS A 73 4.82 -1.90 -6.70
CA CYS A 73 5.85 -2.80 -6.15
C CYS A 73 7.06 -2.06 -5.58
N VAL A 74 7.50 -0.96 -6.21
CA VAL A 74 8.57 -0.11 -5.65
C VAL A 74 8.12 0.53 -4.34
N TYR A 75 6.89 1.06 -4.32
CA TYR A 75 6.35 1.71 -3.12
C TYR A 75 6.24 0.74 -1.94
N GLU A 76 5.79 -0.49 -2.16
CA GLU A 76 5.71 -1.52 -1.11
C GLU A 76 7.07 -1.83 -0.45
N ILE A 77 8.16 -1.83 -1.23
CA ILE A 77 9.50 -2.04 -0.66
C ILE A 77 10.00 -0.78 0.05
N VAL A 78 9.76 0.42 -0.51
CA VAL A 78 10.13 1.69 0.12
C VAL A 78 9.35 1.91 1.41
N ASP A 79 8.05 1.58 1.45
CA ASP A 79 7.21 1.70 2.64
C ASP A 79 7.72 0.83 3.80
N ASN A 80 8.35 -0.32 3.54
CA ASN A 80 9.00 -1.10 4.58
C ASN A 80 10.20 -0.36 5.21
N ALA A 81 10.97 0.36 4.40
CA ALA A 81 12.07 1.21 4.90
C ALA A 81 11.55 2.46 5.63
N ILE A 82 10.44 3.05 5.16
CA ILE A 82 9.74 4.14 5.86
C ILE A 82 9.21 3.67 7.22
N ASP A 83 8.66 2.45 7.33
CA ASP A 83 8.22 1.91 8.62
C ASP A 83 9.39 1.75 9.61
N GLU A 84 10.59 1.38 9.13
CA GLU A 84 11.82 1.41 9.95
C GLU A 84 12.20 2.84 10.37
N ALA A 85 11.97 3.83 9.50
CA ALA A 85 12.21 5.24 9.82
C ALA A 85 11.22 5.77 10.86
N LEU A 86 9.93 5.46 10.73
CA LEU A 86 8.90 5.79 11.72
C LEU A 86 9.16 5.13 13.09
N ALA A 87 9.77 3.95 13.08
CA ALA A 87 10.23 3.29 14.30
C ALA A 87 11.56 3.89 14.86
N GLY A 88 12.17 4.85 14.16
CA GLY A 88 13.38 5.56 14.59
C GLY A 88 14.70 4.85 14.26
N TYR A 89 14.69 3.86 13.37
CA TYR A 89 15.88 3.04 13.05
C TYR A 89 16.45 3.28 11.66
N CYS A 90 15.74 3.97 10.75
CA CYS A 90 16.20 4.26 9.40
C CYS A 90 16.25 5.77 9.14
N THR A 91 17.31 6.23 8.49
CA THR A 91 17.50 7.63 8.09
C THR A 91 17.78 7.80 6.60
N ASP A 92 18.21 6.72 5.92
CA ASP A 92 18.64 6.76 4.53
C ASP A 92 18.00 5.61 3.73
N ILE A 93 17.30 5.99 2.66
CA ILE A 93 16.66 5.06 1.71
C ILE A 93 17.17 5.40 0.32
N ASN A 94 17.71 4.41 -0.38
CA ASN A 94 18.26 4.59 -1.71
C ASN A 94 17.54 3.66 -2.70
N VAL A 95 17.02 4.24 -3.78
CA VAL A 95 16.29 3.52 -4.83
C VAL A 95 17.09 3.62 -6.13
N PHE A 96 17.39 2.49 -6.75
CA PHE A 96 18.14 2.41 -7.99
C PHE A 96 17.32 1.75 -9.10
N LEU A 97 17.36 2.33 -10.28
CA LEU A 97 16.85 1.73 -11.52
C LEU A 97 18.05 1.27 -12.34
N HIS A 98 18.28 -0.03 -12.41
CA HIS A 98 19.44 -0.61 -13.05
C HIS A 98 19.24 -0.85 -14.56
N LYS A 99 20.34 -0.91 -15.31
CA LYS A 99 20.34 -1.18 -16.75
C LYS A 99 19.77 -2.54 -17.14
N ASP A 100 19.78 -3.50 -16.21
CA ASP A 100 19.25 -4.86 -16.40
C ASP A 100 17.72 -4.96 -16.19
N GLY A 101 17.06 -3.81 -15.98
CA GLY A 101 15.60 -3.72 -15.76
C GLY A 101 15.17 -4.02 -14.34
N SER A 102 16.10 -4.18 -13.39
CA SER A 102 15.76 -4.34 -11.98
C SER A 102 15.58 -3.00 -11.28
N CYS A 103 14.79 -3.03 -10.19
CA CYS A 103 14.74 -1.98 -9.19
C CYS A 103 15.37 -2.49 -7.90
N GLU A 104 16.20 -1.68 -7.27
CA GLU A 104 16.82 -1.99 -6.00
C GLU A 104 16.49 -0.91 -4.97
N VAL A 105 16.11 -1.33 -3.76
CA VAL A 105 15.87 -0.45 -2.61
C VAL A 105 16.82 -0.86 -1.49
N ARG A 106 17.59 0.11 -0.98
CA ARG A 106 18.51 -0.06 0.16
C ARG A 106 18.07 0.84 1.28
N ASP A 107 18.03 0.31 2.48
CA ASP A 107 17.85 1.07 3.71
C ASP A 107 18.99 0.84 4.70
N ASN A 108 19.09 1.73 5.69
CA ASN A 108 20.02 1.58 6.81
C ASN A 108 19.29 1.26 8.13
N GLY A 109 18.11 0.64 8.07
CA GLY A 109 17.33 0.22 9.23
C GLY A 109 17.95 -0.95 9.99
N ARG A 110 17.15 -1.65 10.81
CA ARG A 110 17.61 -2.82 11.58
C ARG A 110 17.90 -4.06 10.73
N GLY A 111 17.33 -4.12 9.52
CA GLY A 111 17.31 -5.31 8.68
C GLY A 111 16.16 -6.26 8.98
N PHE A 112 15.79 -7.10 8.02
CA PHE A 112 14.86 -8.19 8.25
C PHE A 112 15.41 -9.14 9.33
N PRO A 113 14.57 -9.66 10.24
CA PRO A 113 15.03 -10.66 11.20
C PRO A 113 15.45 -11.94 10.48
N VAL A 114 16.66 -12.42 10.77
CA VAL A 114 17.28 -13.59 10.11
C VAL A 114 17.17 -14.87 10.95
N GLY A 115 16.75 -14.77 12.21
CA GLY A 115 16.54 -15.90 13.11
C GLY A 115 15.45 -16.85 12.63
N ILE A 116 15.46 -18.08 13.16
CA ILE A 116 14.46 -19.10 12.82
C ILE A 116 13.10 -18.75 13.45
N HIS A 117 12.06 -18.66 12.62
CA HIS A 117 10.69 -18.42 13.08
C HIS A 117 10.17 -19.63 13.89
N PRO A 118 9.72 -19.43 15.15
CA PRO A 118 9.48 -20.55 16.08
C PRO A 118 8.38 -21.52 15.64
N LYS A 119 7.36 -21.04 14.91
CA LYS A 119 6.25 -21.88 14.43
C LYS A 119 6.51 -22.54 13.08
N LEU A 120 7.33 -21.94 12.23
CA LEU A 120 7.50 -22.41 10.84
C LEU A 120 8.85 -23.09 10.59
N GLY A 121 9.82 -22.97 11.53
CA GLY A 121 11.12 -23.61 11.41
C GLY A 121 12.00 -23.11 10.26
N ARG A 122 11.65 -21.92 9.69
CA ARG A 122 12.36 -21.28 8.57
C ARG A 122 12.87 -19.90 8.99
N PRO A 123 13.90 -19.34 8.33
CA PRO A 123 14.35 -17.97 8.58
C PRO A 123 13.18 -16.97 8.51
N ALA A 124 13.12 -16.01 9.45
CA ALA A 124 12.00 -15.07 9.49
C ALA A 124 11.93 -14.20 8.23
N VAL A 125 13.06 -13.80 7.64
CA VAL A 125 13.10 -13.10 6.35
C VAL A 125 12.43 -13.92 5.24
N GLU A 126 12.67 -15.23 5.18
CA GLU A 126 12.01 -16.12 4.21
C GLU A 126 10.50 -16.18 4.45
N VAL A 127 10.08 -16.26 5.71
CA VAL A 127 8.66 -16.26 6.06
C VAL A 127 7.99 -14.94 5.60
N CYS A 128 8.61 -13.78 5.86
CA CYS A 128 8.08 -12.48 5.44
C CYS A 128 7.96 -12.35 3.91
N LEU A 129 8.79 -13.04 3.15
CA LEU A 129 8.84 -12.96 1.70
C LEU A 129 8.05 -14.07 0.98
N THR A 130 7.69 -15.16 1.66
CA THR A 130 7.03 -16.31 1.03
C THR A 130 5.67 -16.66 1.60
N VAL A 131 5.26 -16.04 2.70
CA VAL A 131 3.97 -16.29 3.34
C VAL A 131 3.15 -15.00 3.35
N LEU A 132 1.92 -15.05 2.83
CA LEU A 132 0.99 -13.94 2.93
C LEU A 132 0.58 -13.71 4.37
N HIS A 133 0.38 -12.45 4.74
CA HIS A 133 0.01 -12.05 6.11
C HIS A 133 1.02 -12.49 7.18
N ALA A 134 2.29 -12.58 6.81
CA ALA A 134 3.40 -12.83 7.73
C ALA A 134 4.27 -11.57 7.82
N GLY A 135 4.30 -10.94 8.99
CA GLY A 135 5.12 -9.75 9.22
C GLY A 135 5.08 -9.30 10.67
N GLY A 136 6.08 -8.54 11.09
CA GLY A 136 6.20 -8.01 12.47
C GLY A 136 5.22 -6.88 12.81
N LYS A 137 4.34 -6.51 11.87
CA LYS A 137 3.40 -5.38 12.00
C LYS A 137 2.03 -5.80 12.59
N PHE A 138 1.82 -7.10 12.83
CA PHE A 138 0.57 -7.63 13.41
C PHE A 138 0.66 -7.75 14.95
N GLY A 139 0.42 -6.62 15.66
CA GLY A 139 0.22 -6.64 17.13
C GLY A 139 1.48 -6.83 17.98
N GLY A 140 2.67 -6.57 17.44
CA GLY A 140 3.93 -6.57 18.19
C GLY A 140 4.33 -5.16 18.64
N GLU A 141 5.12 -5.05 19.72
CA GLU A 141 5.68 -3.78 20.21
C GLU A 141 6.67 -3.12 19.22
N GLY A 142 6.99 -3.78 18.10
CA GLY A 142 8.03 -3.36 17.17
C GLY A 142 7.68 -2.16 16.28
N TYR A 143 6.40 -1.94 16.01
CA TYR A 143 5.91 -0.84 15.18
C TYR A 143 4.62 -0.27 15.77
N LYS A 144 4.72 0.93 16.36
CA LYS A 144 3.55 1.64 16.91
C LYS A 144 2.71 2.30 15.82
N VAL A 145 3.36 2.77 14.77
CA VAL A 145 2.75 3.33 13.56
C VAL A 145 3.38 2.64 12.36
N SER A 146 2.57 2.23 11.40
CA SER A 146 3.03 1.57 10.18
C SER A 146 2.14 2.00 9.01
N GLY A 147 2.74 2.36 7.88
CA GLY A 147 2.04 2.60 6.62
C GLY A 147 1.53 1.29 6.01
N GLY A 148 2.29 0.21 6.13
CA GLY A 148 1.92 -1.11 5.64
C GLY A 148 0.92 -1.82 6.55
N LEU A 149 -0.39 -1.71 6.26
CA LEU A 149 -1.47 -2.28 7.08
C LEU A 149 -1.68 -3.79 6.85
N HIS A 150 -1.28 -4.33 5.71
CA HIS A 150 -1.67 -5.69 5.29
C HIS A 150 -0.60 -6.74 5.52
N GLY A 151 0.67 -6.37 5.74
CA GLY A 151 1.79 -7.29 5.95
C GLY A 151 2.02 -8.25 4.78
N VAL A 152 1.68 -7.82 3.55
CA VAL A 152 1.78 -8.65 2.35
C VAL A 152 2.70 -8.06 1.28
N GLY A 153 3.07 -6.78 1.37
CA GLY A 153 3.76 -6.05 0.30
C GLY A 153 5.01 -6.75 -0.21
N ALA A 154 5.94 -7.07 0.67
CA ALA A 154 7.19 -7.73 0.27
C ALA A 154 6.97 -9.12 -0.35
N SER A 155 6.03 -9.91 0.17
CA SER A 155 5.70 -11.23 -0.39
C SER A 155 4.96 -11.12 -1.72
N VAL A 156 4.13 -10.10 -1.91
CA VAL A 156 3.47 -9.78 -3.18
C VAL A 156 4.51 -9.39 -4.23
N VAL A 157 5.45 -8.49 -3.91
CA VAL A 157 6.53 -8.12 -4.84
C VAL A 157 7.37 -9.33 -5.21
N ASN A 158 7.70 -10.21 -4.26
CA ASN A 158 8.40 -11.46 -4.54
C ASN A 158 7.60 -12.35 -5.50
N ALA A 159 6.30 -12.56 -5.26
CA ALA A 159 5.44 -13.37 -6.11
C ALA A 159 5.39 -12.84 -7.55
N LEU A 160 5.43 -11.51 -7.74
CA LEU A 160 5.31 -10.82 -9.02
C LEU A 160 6.66 -10.51 -9.68
N SER A 161 7.77 -10.99 -9.08
CA SER A 161 9.12 -10.84 -9.62
C SER A 161 9.59 -12.14 -10.27
N ARG A 162 10.14 -12.05 -11.48
CA ARG A 162 10.82 -13.20 -12.11
C ARG A 162 12.05 -13.65 -11.30
N HIS A 163 12.68 -12.67 -10.63
CA HIS A 163 13.81 -12.88 -9.74
C HIS A 163 13.80 -11.80 -8.65
N MET A 164 14.16 -12.16 -7.41
CA MET A 164 14.36 -11.24 -6.31
C MET A 164 15.57 -11.68 -5.51
N LYS A 165 16.41 -10.70 -5.14
CA LYS A 165 17.56 -10.90 -4.27
C LYS A 165 17.42 -10.02 -3.04
N VAL A 166 17.49 -10.62 -1.88
CA VAL A 166 17.43 -9.93 -0.59
C VAL A 166 18.74 -10.13 0.15
N THR A 167 19.34 -9.01 0.56
CA THR A 167 20.56 -8.97 1.36
C THR A 167 20.25 -8.26 2.67
N VAL A 168 20.54 -8.89 3.78
CA VAL A 168 20.31 -8.34 5.13
C VAL A 168 21.66 -8.14 5.82
N TYR A 169 21.84 -6.96 6.37
CA TYR A 169 23.02 -6.57 7.14
C TYR A 169 22.61 -6.50 8.60
N GLN A 170 23.03 -7.49 9.40
CA GLN A 170 22.63 -7.61 10.79
C GLN A 170 23.64 -8.42 11.60
N ASP A 171 23.85 -8.06 12.86
CA ASP A 171 24.66 -8.81 13.83
C ASP A 171 26.07 -9.13 13.32
N GLY A 172 26.71 -8.18 12.64
CA GLY A 172 28.07 -8.32 12.10
C GLY A 172 28.17 -9.17 10.84
N ASN A 173 27.08 -9.69 10.29
CA ASN A 173 27.06 -10.58 9.14
C ASN A 173 26.25 -9.98 7.98
N ILE A 174 26.57 -10.43 6.76
CA ILE A 174 25.80 -10.19 5.53
C ILE A 174 25.11 -11.50 5.17
N TYR A 175 23.78 -11.50 5.27
CA TYR A 175 22.94 -12.61 4.87
C TYR A 175 22.35 -12.37 3.48
N GLN A 176 22.19 -13.43 2.70
CA GLN A 176 21.57 -13.33 1.37
C GLN A 176 20.69 -14.53 1.09
N GLN A 177 19.56 -14.26 0.44
CA GLN A 177 18.66 -15.28 -0.10
C GLN A 177 18.06 -14.74 -1.42
N GLU A 178 17.84 -15.64 -2.38
CA GLU A 178 17.25 -15.31 -3.65
C GLU A 178 15.99 -16.10 -3.91
N TYR A 179 15.13 -15.53 -4.72
CA TYR A 179 13.79 -16.05 -5.00
C TYR A 179 13.46 -15.90 -6.47
N ALA A 180 12.59 -16.77 -6.98
CA ALA A 180 12.01 -16.66 -8.30
C ALA A 180 10.50 -16.90 -8.23
N ARG A 181 9.72 -15.93 -8.63
CA ARG A 181 8.24 -16.00 -8.64
C ARG A 181 7.67 -16.49 -7.31
N GLY A 182 8.20 -15.94 -6.20
CA GLY A 182 7.80 -16.28 -4.85
C GLY A 182 8.40 -17.55 -4.26
N LYS A 183 9.19 -18.31 -5.03
CA LYS A 183 9.85 -19.54 -4.57
C LYS A 183 11.30 -19.29 -4.18
N VAL A 184 11.72 -19.87 -3.07
CA VAL A 184 13.11 -19.83 -2.61
C VAL A 184 14.01 -20.58 -3.59
N LEU A 185 15.16 -20.02 -3.94
CA LEU A 185 16.15 -20.66 -4.81
C LEU A 185 17.21 -21.42 -4.01
N TYR A 186 17.53 -20.93 -2.82
CA TYR A 186 18.48 -21.57 -1.90
C TYR A 186 18.27 -21.07 -0.46
N ASP A 187 18.74 -21.84 0.51
CA ASP A 187 18.62 -21.47 1.92
C ASP A 187 19.36 -20.18 2.25
N LEU A 188 18.87 -19.42 3.24
CA LEU A 188 19.53 -18.22 3.72
C LEU A 188 20.98 -18.52 4.10
N LYS A 189 21.92 -17.79 3.53
CA LYS A 189 23.36 -18.00 3.76
C LYS A 189 24.07 -16.73 4.19
N VAL A 190 25.11 -16.86 4.98
CA VAL A 190 26.07 -15.80 5.27
C VAL A 190 27.06 -15.72 4.12
N ILE A 191 27.18 -14.51 3.51
CA ILE A 191 28.08 -14.27 2.37
C ILE A 191 29.26 -13.36 2.73
N GLY A 192 29.29 -12.79 3.92
CA GLY A 192 30.34 -11.90 4.37
C GLY A 192 30.07 -11.31 5.75
N THR A 193 30.91 -10.37 6.15
CA THR A 193 30.80 -9.62 7.41
C THR A 193 30.61 -8.14 7.15
N THR A 194 29.98 -7.42 8.09
CA THR A 194 29.67 -6.00 7.97
C THR A 194 29.63 -5.33 9.36
N ASP A 195 29.88 -4.04 9.39
CA ASP A 195 29.68 -3.16 10.56
C ASP A 195 28.40 -2.33 10.50
N ARG A 196 27.67 -2.42 9.37
CA ARG A 196 26.40 -1.70 9.16
C ARG A 196 25.20 -2.60 9.37
N THR A 197 24.01 -1.97 9.55
CA THR A 197 22.71 -2.62 9.52
C THR A 197 21.91 -2.17 8.32
N GLY A 198 20.83 -2.89 7.98
CA GLY A 198 19.90 -2.51 6.93
C GLY A 198 19.47 -3.68 6.06
N THR A 199 18.66 -3.35 5.05
CA THR A 199 18.21 -4.30 4.03
C THR A 199 18.50 -3.76 2.64
N THR A 200 18.79 -4.67 1.72
CA THR A 200 18.78 -4.41 0.28
C THR A 200 17.84 -5.40 -0.38
N VAL A 201 16.81 -4.90 -1.04
CA VAL A 201 15.89 -5.69 -1.87
C VAL A 201 16.07 -5.28 -3.31
N GLN A 202 16.54 -6.20 -4.15
CA GLN A 202 16.61 -6.02 -5.60
C GLN A 202 15.64 -6.98 -6.26
N PHE A 203 14.79 -6.48 -7.15
CA PHE A 203 13.80 -7.30 -7.83
C PHE A 203 13.70 -6.98 -9.32
N TRP A 204 13.49 -8.03 -10.11
CA TRP A 204 13.25 -7.98 -11.53
C TRP A 204 11.78 -8.30 -11.78
N PRO A 205 10.98 -7.35 -12.28
CA PRO A 205 9.56 -7.59 -12.54
C PRO A 205 9.35 -8.79 -13.47
N ASP A 206 8.30 -9.58 -13.22
CA ASP A 206 7.89 -10.64 -14.13
C ASP A 206 7.04 -10.05 -15.26
N ALA A 207 7.70 -9.28 -16.13
CA ALA A 207 7.07 -8.59 -17.24
C ALA A 207 6.94 -9.49 -18.47
N ARG A 208 5.90 -9.25 -19.26
CA ARG A 208 5.67 -9.91 -20.56
C ARG A 208 6.69 -9.46 -21.57
N GLY A 209 7.11 -10.38 -22.44
CA GLY A 209 8.04 -10.15 -23.51
C GLY A 209 8.18 -11.38 -24.39
N GLU A 210 9.00 -11.31 -25.45
CA GLU A 210 9.22 -12.44 -26.37
C GLU A 210 9.72 -13.68 -25.62
N ASP A 211 10.64 -13.50 -24.66
CA ASP A 211 11.21 -14.58 -23.85
C ASP A 211 10.34 -14.96 -22.64
N ASN A 212 9.25 -14.21 -22.34
CA ASN A 212 8.39 -14.42 -21.18
C ASN A 212 6.92 -14.05 -21.51
N PRO A 213 6.24 -14.79 -22.38
CA PRO A 213 4.87 -14.46 -22.80
C PRO A 213 3.85 -14.54 -21.64
N ASP A 214 4.14 -15.36 -20.62
CA ASP A 214 3.28 -15.57 -19.43
C ASP A 214 3.62 -14.64 -18.28
N GLY A 215 4.42 -13.60 -18.52
CA GLY A 215 4.73 -12.58 -17.51
C GLY A 215 3.48 -11.89 -16.99
N VAL A 216 3.53 -11.42 -15.75
CA VAL A 216 2.40 -10.77 -15.08
C VAL A 216 2.21 -9.33 -15.55
N PHE A 217 3.28 -8.56 -15.57
CA PHE A 217 3.22 -7.14 -15.93
C PHE A 217 3.19 -6.93 -17.45
N GLU A 218 2.40 -5.95 -17.89
CA GLU A 218 2.36 -5.53 -19.30
C GLU A 218 3.66 -4.86 -19.74
N THR A 219 4.38 -4.27 -18.80
CA THR A 219 5.69 -3.62 -19.02
C THR A 219 6.59 -3.85 -17.82
N GLY A 220 7.90 -3.91 -18.07
CA GLY A 220 8.94 -3.91 -17.02
C GLY A 220 9.67 -2.56 -16.92
N ASP A 221 9.19 -1.52 -17.63
CA ASP A 221 9.85 -0.22 -17.65
C ASP A 221 9.40 0.70 -16.53
N PHE A 222 10.30 0.95 -15.59
CA PHE A 222 10.10 1.90 -14.49
C PHE A 222 10.19 3.33 -15.00
N GLN A 223 9.14 4.12 -14.78
CA GLN A 223 9.07 5.53 -15.19
C GLN A 223 9.68 6.43 -14.12
N PHE A 224 10.89 6.93 -14.37
CA PHE A 224 11.65 7.78 -13.45
C PHE A 224 10.84 8.96 -12.90
N ASN A 225 10.09 9.66 -13.76
CA ASN A 225 9.33 10.85 -13.33
C ASN A 225 8.18 10.53 -12.36
N ILE A 226 7.56 9.37 -12.48
CA ILE A 226 6.51 8.91 -11.56
C ILE A 226 7.13 8.58 -10.20
N LEU A 227 8.18 7.77 -10.19
CA LEU A 227 8.91 7.46 -8.96
C LEU A 227 9.46 8.72 -8.29
N LYS A 228 10.05 9.63 -9.08
CA LYS A 228 10.56 10.92 -8.61
C LYS A 228 9.50 11.74 -7.86
N ALA A 229 8.29 11.82 -8.39
CA ALA A 229 7.21 12.57 -7.76
C ALA A 229 6.79 11.93 -6.43
N ARG A 230 6.56 10.61 -6.44
CA ARG A 230 6.11 9.89 -5.24
C ARG A 230 7.17 9.82 -4.14
N LEU A 231 8.44 9.54 -4.47
CA LEU A 231 9.51 9.49 -3.48
C LEU A 231 9.78 10.86 -2.83
N ARG A 232 9.61 11.96 -3.58
CA ARG A 232 9.64 13.30 -3.01
C ARG A 232 8.52 13.53 -2.01
N GLU A 233 7.30 13.13 -2.34
CA GLU A 233 6.15 13.21 -1.45
C GLU A 233 6.40 12.42 -0.15
N MET A 234 6.90 11.19 -0.28
CA MET A 234 7.25 10.36 0.88
C MET A 234 8.32 11.01 1.76
N ALA A 235 9.31 11.69 1.17
CA ALA A 235 10.33 12.41 1.93
C ALA A 235 9.76 13.62 2.67
N PHE A 236 8.78 14.35 2.12
CA PHE A 236 8.09 15.43 2.84
C PHE A 236 7.28 14.92 4.03
N LEU A 237 6.64 13.76 3.88
CA LEU A 237 5.81 13.17 4.93
C LEU A 237 6.65 12.57 6.08
N ASN A 238 7.92 12.25 5.82
CA ASN A 238 8.82 11.61 6.77
C ASN A 238 10.02 12.52 7.07
N LYS A 239 9.79 13.48 8.00
CA LYS A 239 10.80 14.49 8.41
C LYS A 239 12.15 13.84 8.73
N GLY A 240 13.23 14.38 8.17
CA GLY A 240 14.61 13.95 8.46
C GLY A 240 15.03 12.67 7.74
N VAL A 241 14.15 11.98 7.03
CA VAL A 241 14.53 10.83 6.18
C VAL A 241 15.08 11.31 4.85
N ARG A 242 16.25 10.79 4.47
CA ARG A 242 16.84 11.02 3.16
C ARG A 242 16.43 9.94 2.20
N ILE A 243 15.78 10.31 1.08
CA ILE A 243 15.42 9.38 0.00
C ILE A 243 16.19 9.78 -1.25
N THR A 244 16.99 8.86 -1.80
CA THR A 244 17.75 9.06 -3.04
C THR A 244 17.17 8.17 -4.13
N LEU A 245 16.90 8.74 -5.31
CA LEU A 245 16.52 8.00 -6.52
C LEU A 245 17.62 8.15 -7.57
N THR A 246 18.19 7.03 -8.00
CA THR A 246 19.25 6.97 -9.03
C THR A 246 18.78 6.16 -10.24
N ASP A 247 18.82 6.76 -11.42
CA ASP A 247 18.56 6.09 -12.70
C ASP A 247 19.90 5.80 -13.39
N GLU A 248 20.33 4.55 -13.36
CA GLU A 248 21.55 4.08 -14.00
C GLU A 248 21.34 3.65 -15.46
N ARG A 249 20.11 3.70 -15.97
CA ARG A 249 19.77 3.31 -17.33
C ARG A 249 20.26 4.35 -18.37
N VAL A 250 20.48 5.57 -17.91
CA VAL A 250 20.99 6.69 -18.72
C VAL A 250 22.44 7.01 -18.39
N GLU A 251 23.15 7.65 -19.32
CA GLU A 251 24.56 8.01 -19.17
C GLU A 251 24.76 9.52 -19.39
N PRO A 252 25.27 10.31 -18.44
CA PRO A 252 25.57 9.88 -17.05
C PRO A 252 24.32 9.56 -16.24
N PRO A 253 24.43 8.77 -15.15
CA PRO A 253 23.30 8.46 -14.29
C PRO A 253 22.63 9.71 -13.73
N ILE A 254 21.31 9.67 -13.60
CA ILE A 254 20.54 10.76 -13.02
C ILE A 254 20.25 10.44 -11.55
N GLU A 255 20.70 11.33 -10.67
CA GLU A 255 20.42 11.21 -9.22
C GLU A 255 19.51 12.35 -8.76
N ARG A 256 18.59 12.04 -7.83
CA ARG A 256 17.75 13.00 -7.10
C ARG A 256 17.71 12.65 -5.63
N ILE A 257 18.05 13.61 -4.81
CA ILE A 257 18.07 13.48 -3.35
C ILE A 257 16.94 14.32 -2.78
N TYR A 258 16.16 13.74 -1.88
CA TYR A 258 15.07 14.37 -1.16
C TYR A 258 15.36 14.23 0.34
N HIS A 259 15.39 15.36 1.05
CA HIS A 259 15.61 15.39 2.47
C HIS A 259 15.00 16.69 3.01
N TYR A 260 13.98 16.58 3.85
CA TYR A 260 13.16 17.69 4.31
C TYR A 260 13.00 17.63 5.83
N GLU A 261 13.46 18.66 6.52
CA GLU A 261 13.34 18.77 7.98
C GLU A 261 12.00 19.39 8.40
N GLY A 262 11.40 20.22 7.56
CA GLY A 262 10.15 20.93 7.84
C GLY A 262 8.87 20.13 7.53
N GLY A 263 9.00 18.92 6.98
CA GLY A 263 7.87 18.02 6.76
C GLY A 263 6.77 18.61 5.87
N ILE A 264 5.51 18.51 6.31
CA ILE A 264 4.35 18.97 5.52
C ILE A 264 4.33 20.50 5.33
N ILE A 265 4.98 21.28 6.20
CA ILE A 265 5.12 22.73 6.01
C ILE A 265 5.95 23.00 4.75
N GLU A 266 7.08 22.31 4.57
CA GLU A 266 7.90 22.42 3.36
C GLU A 266 7.17 21.89 2.13
N PHE A 267 6.32 20.88 2.29
CA PHE A 267 5.50 20.38 1.20
C PHE A 267 4.54 21.44 0.70
N VAL A 268 3.82 22.12 1.58
CA VAL A 268 2.94 23.24 1.20
C VAL A 268 3.71 24.37 0.51
N ARG A 269 4.89 24.75 1.05
CA ARG A 269 5.75 25.72 0.38
C ARG A 269 6.20 25.27 -1.01
N TYR A 270 6.50 23.99 -1.16
CA TYR A 270 6.86 23.41 -2.46
C TYR A 270 5.70 23.45 -3.47
N LEU A 271 4.47 23.16 -3.04
CA LEU A 271 3.28 23.21 -3.89
C LEU A 271 2.97 24.64 -4.35
N ASN A 272 3.32 25.64 -3.52
CA ASN A 272 3.07 27.06 -3.79
C ASN A 272 4.26 27.81 -4.39
N LYS A 273 5.40 27.16 -4.66
CA LYS A 273 6.64 27.83 -5.05
C LYS A 273 6.55 28.70 -6.30
N ASN A 274 5.57 28.45 -7.17
CA ASN A 274 5.31 29.20 -8.42
C ASN A 274 3.99 29.96 -8.38
N LYS A 275 3.39 30.18 -7.20
CA LYS A 275 2.13 30.88 -6.99
C LYS A 275 2.37 32.08 -6.09
N GLU A 276 1.53 33.10 -6.19
CA GLU A 276 1.53 34.23 -5.28
C GLU A 276 0.74 33.86 -4.02
N VAL A 277 1.44 33.76 -2.89
CA VAL A 277 0.84 33.36 -1.62
C VAL A 277 0.27 34.58 -0.88
N LEU A 278 -0.90 34.44 -0.23
CA LEU A 278 -1.56 35.52 0.50
C LEU A 278 -0.85 35.85 1.82
N PHE A 279 -0.07 34.91 2.36
CA PHE A 279 0.76 35.09 3.55
C PHE A 279 2.01 34.23 3.44
N PRO A 280 3.17 34.70 3.98
CA PRO A 280 4.48 34.10 3.68
C PRO A 280 4.68 32.72 4.30
N ASP A 281 4.12 32.48 5.49
CA ASP A 281 4.32 31.24 6.23
C ASP A 281 3.04 30.38 6.24
N PRO A 282 3.13 29.08 5.88
CA PRO A 282 2.00 28.20 6.02
C PRO A 282 1.48 28.12 7.45
N ILE A 283 0.18 28.08 7.62
CA ILE A 283 -0.46 27.81 8.90
C ILE A 283 -0.22 26.33 9.20
N TYR A 284 0.30 26.02 10.39
CA TYR A 284 0.57 24.66 10.84
C TYR A 284 -0.12 24.38 12.15
N MET A 285 -0.72 23.19 12.24
CA MET A 285 -1.38 22.71 13.45
C MET A 285 -1.01 21.23 13.65
N GLU A 286 -0.73 20.89 14.90
CA GLU A 286 -0.47 19.51 15.32
C GLU A 286 -1.20 19.22 16.62
N GLY A 287 -1.71 18.00 16.77
CA GLY A 287 -2.37 17.59 18.00
C GLY A 287 -2.57 16.10 18.09
N VAL A 288 -2.79 15.61 19.31
CA VAL A 288 -3.08 14.21 19.60
C VAL A 288 -4.49 14.10 20.21
N ILE A 289 -5.37 13.34 19.55
CA ILE A 289 -6.74 13.14 20.00
C ILE A 289 -7.02 11.63 20.06
N LYS A 290 -7.28 11.13 21.27
CA LYS A 290 -7.59 9.69 21.51
C LYS A 290 -6.53 8.74 20.91
N GLY A 291 -5.24 9.09 21.00
CA GLY A 291 -4.15 8.28 20.47
C GLY A 291 -3.87 8.47 18.98
N THR A 292 -4.65 9.29 18.27
CA THR A 292 -4.39 9.64 16.87
C THR A 292 -3.66 10.98 16.82
N THR A 293 -2.49 11.01 16.20
CA THR A 293 -1.76 12.25 15.88
C THR A 293 -2.34 12.83 14.59
N VAL A 294 -2.59 14.13 14.61
CA VAL A 294 -3.11 14.89 13.46
C VAL A 294 -2.16 16.03 13.16
N GLU A 295 -1.68 16.12 11.94
CA GLU A 295 -0.92 17.26 11.42
C GLU A 295 -1.68 17.91 10.28
N VAL A 296 -1.72 19.23 10.25
CA VAL A 296 -2.32 20.02 9.17
C VAL A 296 -1.38 21.17 8.82
N ALA A 297 -1.12 21.33 7.53
CA ALA A 297 -0.48 22.52 7.00
C ALA A 297 -1.33 23.09 5.87
N LEU A 298 -1.56 24.41 5.87
CA LEU A 298 -2.35 25.08 4.85
C LEU A 298 -1.78 26.46 4.52
N GLN A 299 -1.96 26.88 3.26
CA GLN A 299 -1.56 28.20 2.79
C GLN A 299 -2.48 28.61 1.63
N TYR A 300 -2.99 29.84 1.65
CA TYR A 300 -3.79 30.38 0.56
C TYR A 300 -2.91 31.10 -0.45
N ASN A 301 -3.31 31.00 -1.73
CA ASN A 301 -2.65 31.67 -2.86
C ASN A 301 -3.69 32.39 -3.73
N ASP A 302 -3.23 33.05 -4.79
CA ASP A 302 -4.03 33.85 -5.70
C ASP A 302 -4.81 33.05 -6.75
N THR A 303 -4.71 31.72 -6.73
CA THR A 303 -5.41 30.88 -7.72
C THR A 303 -6.79 30.44 -7.22
N TYR A 304 -7.68 30.05 -8.14
CA TYR A 304 -8.99 29.46 -7.83
C TYR A 304 -8.95 27.92 -7.80
N GLN A 305 -7.77 27.34 -7.87
CA GLN A 305 -7.60 25.89 -7.88
C GLN A 305 -7.40 25.38 -6.46
N GLU A 306 -8.29 24.52 -6.03
CA GLU A 306 -8.16 23.79 -4.76
C GLU A 306 -7.21 22.59 -4.93
N ASN A 307 -6.20 22.49 -4.07
CA ASN A 307 -5.30 21.34 -4.00
C ASN A 307 -5.26 20.83 -2.57
N ILE A 308 -5.97 19.73 -2.32
CA ILE A 308 -5.99 19.06 -1.01
C ILE A 308 -5.30 17.73 -1.12
N TYR A 309 -4.33 17.50 -0.24
CA TYR A 309 -3.65 16.23 -0.07
C TYR A 309 -3.97 15.68 1.31
N THR A 310 -4.48 14.46 1.36
CA THR A 310 -4.85 13.80 2.61
C THR A 310 -4.14 12.47 2.75
N PHE A 311 -3.71 12.17 3.98
CA PHE A 311 -2.90 10.99 4.28
C PHE A 311 -3.41 10.32 5.55
N ALA A 312 -3.27 9.00 5.62
CA ALA A 312 -3.45 8.19 6.81
C ALA A 312 -2.21 7.32 6.98
N ASN A 313 -1.47 7.48 8.09
CA ASN A 313 -0.17 6.83 8.30
C ASN A 313 0.79 7.00 7.11
N ASN A 314 0.89 8.23 6.57
CA ASN A 314 1.68 8.62 5.40
C ASN A 314 1.27 7.97 4.06
N ILE A 315 0.15 7.25 4.03
CA ILE A 315 -0.45 6.73 2.78
C ILE A 315 -1.43 7.78 2.24
N HIS A 316 -1.23 8.17 0.99
CA HIS A 316 -2.12 9.11 0.31
C HIS A 316 -3.54 8.54 0.18
N THR A 317 -4.54 9.34 0.55
CA THR A 317 -5.96 9.01 0.45
C THR A 317 -6.65 9.92 -0.57
N PRO A 318 -6.49 9.67 -1.88
CA PRO A 318 -6.93 10.60 -2.93
C PRO A 318 -8.45 10.83 -2.94
N GLU A 319 -9.22 9.88 -2.45
CA GLU A 319 -10.69 10.00 -2.33
C GLU A 319 -11.11 10.75 -1.06
N GLY A 320 -10.14 11.22 -0.24
CA GLY A 320 -10.41 11.82 1.06
C GLY A 320 -10.84 10.79 2.10
N GLY A 321 -11.82 11.16 2.93
CA GLY A 321 -12.35 10.32 4.02
C GLY A 321 -12.89 11.16 5.16
N THR A 322 -13.20 10.51 6.29
CA THR A 322 -13.77 11.17 7.49
C THR A 322 -12.84 12.25 8.07
N HIS A 323 -11.52 12.08 7.94
CA HIS A 323 -10.51 13.07 8.35
C HIS A 323 -10.62 14.36 7.52
N LEU A 324 -10.75 14.28 6.20
CA LEU A 324 -10.96 15.44 5.34
C LEU A 324 -12.30 16.12 5.64
N THR A 325 -13.38 15.35 5.73
CA THR A 325 -14.71 15.88 6.04
C THR A 325 -14.73 16.57 7.41
N GLY A 326 -14.09 15.96 8.41
CA GLY A 326 -13.97 16.52 9.76
C GLY A 326 -13.21 17.83 9.78
N PHE A 327 -12.03 17.87 9.12
CA PHE A 327 -11.23 19.09 9.00
C PHE A 327 -11.98 20.20 8.27
N SER A 328 -12.56 19.92 7.10
CA SER A 328 -13.32 20.91 6.31
C SER A 328 -14.47 21.51 7.09
N SER A 329 -15.21 20.68 7.83
CA SER A 329 -16.31 21.14 8.68
C SER A 329 -15.81 22.01 9.84
N ALA A 330 -14.72 21.60 10.49
CA ALA A 330 -14.12 22.35 11.59
C ALA A 330 -13.57 23.70 11.10
N LEU A 331 -12.83 23.73 10.00
CA LEU A 331 -12.27 24.95 9.42
C LEU A 331 -13.39 25.95 9.05
N THR A 332 -14.41 25.47 8.33
CA THR A 332 -15.57 26.31 7.95
C THR A 332 -16.24 26.91 9.17
N ARG A 333 -16.49 26.11 10.22
CA ARG A 333 -17.10 26.60 11.46
C ARG A 333 -16.21 27.64 12.13
N SER A 334 -14.92 27.34 12.31
CA SER A 334 -13.98 28.22 13.02
C SER A 334 -13.85 29.57 12.31
N ILE A 335 -13.74 29.60 10.98
CA ILE A 335 -13.67 30.85 10.21
C ILE A 335 -14.96 31.68 10.38
N ASN A 336 -16.14 31.05 10.31
CA ASN A 336 -17.42 31.74 10.48
C ASN A 336 -17.61 32.27 11.90
N GLU A 337 -17.24 31.50 12.92
CA GLU A 337 -17.30 31.93 14.33
C GLU A 337 -16.36 33.12 14.57
N TYR A 338 -15.13 33.03 14.11
CA TYR A 338 -14.13 34.10 14.19
C TYR A 338 -14.61 35.35 13.45
N GLY A 339 -15.09 35.20 12.21
CA GLY A 339 -15.58 36.30 11.40
C GLY A 339 -16.73 37.06 12.06
N ARG A 340 -17.64 36.37 12.76
CA ARG A 340 -18.71 37.00 13.53
C ARG A 340 -18.21 37.63 14.82
N GLN A 341 -17.36 36.96 15.55
CA GLN A 341 -16.81 37.44 16.82
C GLN A 341 -16.03 38.75 16.64
N PHE A 342 -15.30 38.89 15.56
CA PHE A 342 -14.48 40.07 15.28
C PHE A 342 -15.13 41.06 14.30
N GLY A 343 -16.42 40.87 13.94
CA GLY A 343 -17.17 41.82 13.11
C GLY A 343 -16.84 41.80 11.63
N PHE A 344 -16.09 40.83 11.13
CA PHE A 344 -15.84 40.62 9.69
C PHE A 344 -17.08 40.10 8.96
N LEU A 345 -17.96 39.38 9.66
CA LEU A 345 -19.23 38.88 9.20
C LEU A 345 -20.34 39.40 10.09
N LYS A 346 -21.42 39.93 9.48
CA LYS A 346 -22.67 40.30 10.17
C LYS A 346 -23.52 39.03 10.41
N ALA A 347 -24.43 39.10 11.36
CA ALA A 347 -25.36 37.98 11.63
C ALA A 347 -26.23 37.61 10.43
N SER A 348 -26.50 38.60 9.54
CA SER A 348 -27.30 38.45 8.29
C SER A 348 -26.47 37.88 7.12
N ASP A 349 -25.14 37.87 7.23
CA ASP A 349 -24.31 37.47 6.10
C ASP A 349 -24.34 35.94 5.95
N ALA A 350 -24.27 35.48 4.71
CA ALA A 350 -24.12 34.04 4.41
C ALA A 350 -22.85 33.49 5.06
N ASN A 351 -22.90 32.25 5.48
CA ASN A 351 -21.71 31.59 5.98
C ASN A 351 -20.63 31.54 4.89
N PHE A 352 -19.42 31.84 5.28
CA PHE A 352 -18.26 31.52 4.49
C PHE A 352 -18.29 30.01 4.18
N ARG A 353 -18.21 29.67 2.92
CA ARG A 353 -18.05 28.26 2.48
C ARG A 353 -16.59 28.05 2.17
N LYS A 354 -16.05 26.96 2.70
CA LYS A 354 -14.68 26.57 2.39
C LYS A 354 -14.53 26.43 0.88
N SER A 355 -13.59 27.17 0.31
CA SER A 355 -12.87 26.79 -0.89
C SER A 355 -11.42 26.64 -0.43
N PRO A 356 -10.99 25.47 0.01
CA PRO A 356 -9.62 25.28 0.44
C PRO A 356 -8.73 25.15 -0.78
N GLU A 357 -7.78 26.02 -0.86
CA GLU A 357 -6.75 26.02 -1.86
C GLU A 357 -5.45 25.59 -1.16
N ASP A 358 -4.92 24.39 -1.51
CA ASP A 358 -3.67 23.83 -1.01
C ASP A 358 -3.63 23.43 0.49
N ASP A 359 -4.62 22.68 0.97
CA ASP A 359 -4.60 22.09 2.32
C ASP A 359 -3.91 20.71 2.30
N LEU A 360 -3.06 20.46 3.28
CA LEU A 360 -2.42 19.15 3.48
C LEU A 360 -2.72 18.62 4.88
N ILE A 361 -3.31 17.43 4.92
CA ILE A 361 -3.71 16.77 6.16
C ILE A 361 -3.06 15.40 6.24
N ASN A 362 -2.31 15.15 7.30
CA ASN A 362 -1.75 13.84 7.62
C ASN A 362 -2.29 13.37 8.98
N MET A 363 -2.79 12.15 9.04
CA MET A 363 -3.25 11.49 10.26
C MET A 363 -2.46 10.20 10.49
N GLN A 364 -1.88 10.07 11.69
CA GLN A 364 -1.17 8.87 12.11
C GLN A 364 -1.90 8.24 13.30
N THR A 365 -2.21 6.96 13.19
CA THR A 365 -2.81 6.16 14.25
C THR A 365 -1.79 5.16 14.79
N GLY A 366 -1.60 5.12 16.10
CA GLY A 366 -0.77 4.15 16.81
C GLY A 366 -1.56 2.89 17.14
#